data_6640d746789e66f6c4994a2bff573e07
#
_entry.id   6640d746789e66f6c4994a2bff573e07
#
_cell.length_a   1.000
_cell.length_b   1.000
_cell.length_c   1.000
_cell.angle_alpha   90.00
_cell.angle_beta   90.00
_cell.angle_gamma   90.00
#
_symmetry.space_group_name_H-M   'P 1'
#
loop_
_entity.id
_entity.type
_entity.pdbx_description
1 polymer ?
#
loop_
_entity_poly.entity_id
_entity_poly.type
_entity_poly.pdbx_seq_one_letter_code
_entity_poly.pdbx_strand_id
1 'polypeptide(L)'
;MEFENEVAVISYKASPTLSAFHADDSFIRCVRGPVGSGKSVGMCWELFGRACRQKPNDKGIRKTRAVVIRSTYPELKSTTIKTYMDWFGDITKIKYNSPIEAVTTLRLPDKTTVELEIFFVSADKEKDIKKFKSLEMTFIWINEASEVPEHIIDVATQRPGRYPSMRDGGPTWRGIIMDTNPPDFDSWWYEAEKAPPTINLQDGTAESWGFFIQPPALIRQVDKSYKPNPDAENIENLDGGYDYYFRQLSKKSMEWVNVFILNRIGSIFPGSFVYPDYNPTPTGNHTTRRYNENCSNLIWTHDQNFTPLSSAIIQRYKQKDGGGYKDYIIDEIVLDSAVAKNSALEFIERYKGYRGMVELCGDVRGNVGAKHGHTSDFELIEKMLRDEGFRVTNRVPTTNGAIKDRQNSLRARLCDAEGVRRLFVNPETAPMADKSLAMTKLKEGSTYQEEDARWQHIGTAIGYYSAVQYPVKGSVHTQFKWARN
;
A
#
# COMPACT_ATOMS: atom_id res chain seq x y z
N MET A 1 -5.82 40.83 33.43
CA MET A 1 -6.27 39.73 32.56
C MET A 1 -5.23 38.66 32.70
N GLU A 2 -5.47 37.69 33.58
CA GLU A 2 -4.64 36.51 33.73
C GLU A 2 -5.07 35.53 32.61
N PHE A 3 -4.13 35.20 31.71
CA PHE A 3 -4.32 34.10 30.77
C PHE A 3 -4.02 32.84 31.57
N GLU A 4 -5.05 32.12 32.00
CA GLU A 4 -4.92 30.72 32.40
C GLU A 4 -4.44 29.96 31.18
N ASN A 5 -3.25 29.38 31.26
CA ASN A 5 -2.75 28.44 30.29
C ASN A 5 -3.64 27.17 30.35
N GLU A 6 -4.59 27.05 29.45
CA GLU A 6 -5.28 25.79 29.21
C GLU A 6 -4.21 24.77 28.76
N VAL A 7 -3.90 23.87 29.67
CA VAL A 7 -3.05 22.70 29.33
C VAL A 7 -3.88 21.80 28.42
N ALA A 8 -3.58 21.79 27.15
CA ALA A 8 -4.21 20.87 26.21
C ALA A 8 -3.94 19.43 26.69
N VAL A 9 -4.96 18.76 27.19
CA VAL A 9 -4.88 17.35 27.61
C VAL A 9 -5.05 16.49 26.36
N ILE A 10 -3.97 15.91 25.86
CA ILE A 10 -4.03 14.91 24.80
C ILE A 10 -4.43 13.58 25.45
N SER A 11 -5.63 13.08 25.15
CA SER A 11 -6.14 11.83 25.69
C SER A 11 -6.02 10.72 24.64
N TYR A 12 -5.39 9.60 24.99
CA TYR A 12 -5.33 8.38 24.21
C TYR A 12 -5.94 7.22 25.01
N LYS A 13 -6.88 6.52 24.39
CA LYS A 13 -7.45 5.29 24.93
C LYS A 13 -7.08 4.12 24.02
N ALA A 14 -6.23 3.24 24.53
CA ALA A 14 -5.86 2.04 23.79
C ALA A 14 -7.07 1.10 23.64
N SER A 15 -7.23 0.53 22.45
CA SER A 15 -8.16 -0.60 22.23
C SER A 15 -7.70 -1.86 23.00
N PRO A 16 -8.56 -2.86 23.20
CA PRO A 16 -8.18 -4.07 23.94
C PRO A 16 -6.88 -4.73 23.48
N THR A 17 -6.72 -4.93 22.16
CA THR A 17 -5.49 -5.53 21.60
C THR A 17 -4.27 -4.63 21.84
N LEU A 18 -4.40 -3.32 21.61
CA LEU A 18 -3.31 -2.38 21.86
C LEU A 18 -3.02 -2.22 23.36
N SER A 19 -3.99 -2.34 24.25
CA SER A 19 -3.76 -2.37 25.70
C SER A 19 -2.91 -3.55 26.11
N ALA A 20 -3.22 -4.75 25.59
CA ALA A 20 -2.41 -5.94 25.81
C ALA A 20 -0.99 -5.79 25.27
N PHE A 21 -0.86 -5.22 24.08
CA PHE A 21 0.43 -4.91 23.45
C PHE A 21 1.26 -3.92 24.29
N HIS A 22 0.66 -2.86 24.83
CA HIS A 22 1.35 -1.88 25.67
C HIS A 22 1.79 -2.42 27.02
N ALA A 23 1.08 -3.44 27.52
CA ALA A 23 1.38 -4.11 28.79
C ALA A 23 2.49 -5.18 28.67
N ASP A 24 2.77 -5.63 27.46
CA ASP A 24 3.79 -6.64 27.17
C ASP A 24 5.20 -6.03 27.12
N ASP A 25 6.19 -6.75 27.64
CA ASP A 25 7.59 -6.30 27.70
C ASP A 25 8.55 -7.17 26.86
N SER A 26 8.01 -8.12 26.06
CA SER A 26 8.81 -8.96 25.16
C SER A 26 9.71 -8.11 24.26
N PHE A 27 10.86 -8.65 23.93
CA PHE A 27 11.86 -7.93 23.11
C PHE A 27 11.35 -7.60 21.71
N ILE A 28 10.57 -8.49 21.09
CA ILE A 28 9.92 -8.26 19.79
C ILE A 28 8.41 -8.42 19.94
N ARG A 29 7.68 -7.37 19.57
CA ARG A 29 6.22 -7.32 19.63
C ARG A 29 5.63 -6.86 18.31
N CYS A 30 4.64 -7.59 17.83
CA CYS A 30 4.06 -7.49 16.51
C CYS A 30 2.54 -7.28 16.59
N VAL A 31 2.02 -6.27 15.94
CA VAL A 31 0.57 -6.01 15.85
C VAL A 31 0.11 -6.17 14.41
N ARG A 32 -0.92 -6.99 14.20
CA ARG A 32 -1.61 -7.12 12.91
C ARG A 32 -3.09 -6.74 13.06
N GLY A 33 -3.60 -5.99 12.10
CA GLY A 33 -5.00 -5.56 12.14
C GLY A 33 -5.50 -4.96 10.84
N PRO A 34 -6.81 -4.74 10.70
CA PRO A 34 -7.40 -4.13 9.52
C PRO A 34 -6.99 -2.66 9.38
N VAL A 35 -7.27 -2.07 8.21
CA VAL A 35 -7.10 -0.63 8.02
C VAL A 35 -8.01 0.15 9.00
N GLY A 36 -7.56 1.29 9.50
CA GLY A 36 -8.36 2.12 10.40
C GLY A 36 -8.47 1.60 11.85
N SER A 37 -7.83 0.49 12.21
CA SER A 37 -7.89 -0.10 13.56
C SER A 37 -7.01 0.59 14.62
N GLY A 38 -6.38 1.72 14.28
CA GLY A 38 -5.59 2.52 15.23
C GLY A 38 -4.15 2.04 15.45
N LYS A 39 -3.64 1.04 14.72
CA LYS A 39 -2.27 0.48 14.89
C LYS A 39 -1.19 1.56 14.94
N SER A 40 -1.08 2.40 13.91
CA SER A 40 0.00 3.39 13.82
C SER A 40 -0.07 4.44 14.94
N VAL A 41 -1.27 4.81 15.38
CA VAL A 41 -1.45 5.66 16.56
C VAL A 41 -0.96 4.94 17.81
N GLY A 42 -1.33 3.67 18.00
CA GLY A 42 -0.85 2.84 19.09
C GLY A 42 0.68 2.75 19.13
N MET A 43 1.34 2.58 17.98
CA MET A 43 2.80 2.56 17.89
C MET A 43 3.43 3.90 18.29
N CYS A 44 2.85 5.03 17.86
CA CYS A 44 3.32 6.36 18.28
C CYS A 44 3.24 6.53 19.81
N TRP A 45 2.13 6.08 20.40
CA TRP A 45 1.93 6.14 21.84
C TRP A 45 2.81 5.14 22.60
N GLU A 46 3.14 3.99 22.02
CA GLU A 46 4.10 3.07 22.61
C GLU A 46 5.50 3.67 22.68
N LEU A 47 5.99 4.31 21.60
CA LEU A 47 7.28 5.02 21.61
C LEU A 47 7.31 6.08 22.73
N PHE A 48 6.30 6.94 22.78
CA PHE A 48 6.22 8.01 23.77
C PHE A 48 6.03 7.48 25.19
N GLY A 49 5.17 6.48 25.38
CA GLY A 49 4.94 5.82 26.67
C GLY A 49 6.21 5.13 27.23
N ARG A 50 7.00 4.47 26.38
CA ARG A 50 8.29 3.89 26.77
C ARG A 50 9.28 4.99 27.14
N ALA A 51 9.31 6.09 26.44
CA ALA A 51 10.14 7.24 26.79
C ALA A 51 9.76 7.85 28.15
N CYS A 52 8.45 7.94 28.44
CA CYS A 52 7.96 8.38 29.75
C CYS A 52 8.33 7.42 30.90
N ARG A 53 8.39 6.11 30.62
CA ARG A 53 8.76 5.07 31.61
C ARG A 53 10.27 4.87 31.75
N GLN A 54 11.11 5.46 30.87
CA GLN A 54 12.55 5.41 30.98
C GLN A 54 13.02 5.99 32.32
N LYS A 55 13.93 5.33 33.02
CA LYS A 55 14.54 5.87 34.24
C LYS A 55 15.29 7.16 33.94
N PRO A 56 15.11 8.22 34.75
CA PRO A 56 15.85 9.45 34.57
C PRO A 56 17.33 9.24 34.93
N ASN A 57 18.21 9.97 34.26
CA ASN A 57 19.61 10.10 34.67
C ASN A 57 19.77 11.07 35.85
N ASP A 58 21.03 11.27 36.33
CA ASP A 58 21.32 12.16 37.45
C ASP A 58 20.88 13.60 37.26
N LYS A 59 20.62 14.02 36.02
CA LYS A 59 20.09 15.36 35.67
C LYS A 59 18.56 15.40 35.59
N GLY A 60 17.89 14.32 35.92
CA GLY A 60 16.42 14.20 35.81
C GLY A 60 15.92 14.08 34.38
N ILE A 61 16.76 13.66 33.42
CA ILE A 61 16.41 13.53 32.02
C ILE A 61 16.17 12.04 31.69
N ARG A 62 15.00 11.72 31.11
CA ARG A 62 14.61 10.41 30.61
C ARG A 62 14.99 10.30 29.13
N LYS A 63 16.25 9.92 28.87
CA LYS A 63 16.79 9.85 27.51
C LYS A 63 16.39 8.57 26.82
N THR A 64 15.80 8.68 25.63
CA THR A 64 15.51 7.56 24.75
C THR A 64 15.79 7.94 23.30
N ARG A 65 16.12 6.94 22.49
CA ARG A 65 16.32 7.10 21.05
C ARG A 65 15.62 5.99 20.31
N ALA A 66 14.68 6.35 19.45
CA ALA A 66 13.96 5.44 18.59
C ALA A 66 14.45 5.53 17.14
N VAL A 67 14.38 4.43 16.41
CA VAL A 67 14.42 4.44 14.94
C VAL A 67 13.12 3.93 14.42
N VAL A 68 12.52 4.66 13.48
CA VAL A 68 11.26 4.30 12.81
C VAL A 68 11.58 3.96 11.36
N ILE A 69 11.28 2.71 10.98
CA ILE A 69 11.57 2.17 9.65
C ILE A 69 10.28 1.95 8.88
N ARG A 70 10.27 2.31 7.59
CA ARG A 70 9.22 1.97 6.64
C ARG A 70 9.84 1.62 5.28
N SER A 71 9.07 0.94 4.41
CA SER A 71 9.54 0.50 3.10
C SER A 71 10.08 1.64 2.25
N THR A 72 9.36 2.76 2.12
CA THR A 72 9.77 3.89 1.26
C THR A 72 9.73 5.23 1.97
N TYR A 73 10.55 6.17 1.49
CA TYR A 73 10.62 7.53 2.04
C TYR A 73 9.34 8.35 1.83
N PRO A 74 8.66 8.31 0.66
CA PRO A 74 7.39 9.00 0.46
C PRO A 74 6.30 8.54 1.43
N GLU A 75 6.17 7.23 1.65
CA GLU A 75 5.20 6.66 2.60
C GLU A 75 5.54 7.06 4.04
N LEU A 76 6.82 6.98 4.43
CA LEU A 76 7.27 7.41 5.73
C LEU A 76 6.84 8.86 6.04
N LYS A 77 7.00 9.77 5.08
CA LYS A 77 6.60 11.18 5.23
C LYS A 77 5.09 11.39 5.24
N SER A 78 4.38 10.76 4.30
CA SER A 78 2.96 11.03 4.09
C SER A 78 2.05 10.39 5.12
N THR A 79 2.52 9.36 5.81
CA THR A 79 1.73 8.60 6.79
C THR A 79 2.36 8.60 8.18
N THR A 80 3.49 7.94 8.36
CA THR A 80 4.07 7.65 9.69
C THR A 80 4.50 8.92 10.43
N ILE A 81 5.28 9.79 9.77
CA ILE A 81 5.72 11.07 10.35
C ILE A 81 4.52 11.97 10.59
N LYS A 82 3.59 12.03 9.63
CA LYS A 82 2.36 12.82 9.78
C LYS A 82 1.57 12.39 11.01
N THR A 83 1.32 11.07 11.16
CA THR A 83 0.60 10.54 12.34
C THR A 83 1.30 10.91 13.63
N TYR A 84 2.63 10.79 13.69
CA TYR A 84 3.39 11.17 14.88
C TYR A 84 3.26 12.67 15.20
N MET A 85 3.37 13.52 14.19
CA MET A 85 3.26 14.98 14.34
C MET A 85 1.84 15.44 14.64
N ASP A 86 0.81 14.73 14.17
CA ASP A 86 -0.59 15.02 14.50
C ASP A 86 -0.86 14.85 16.02
N TRP A 87 -0.14 13.92 16.68
CA TRP A 87 -0.29 13.67 18.12
C TRP A 87 0.70 14.45 18.99
N PHE A 88 1.95 14.57 18.56
CA PHE A 88 3.03 15.09 19.41
C PHE A 88 3.70 16.34 18.83
N GLY A 89 3.13 16.95 17.78
CA GLY A 89 3.73 18.09 17.08
C GLY A 89 4.04 19.29 17.98
N ASP A 90 3.16 19.59 18.94
CA ASP A 90 3.32 20.74 19.85
C ASP A 90 4.53 20.61 20.79
N ILE A 91 4.98 19.39 21.06
CA ILE A 91 6.15 19.09 21.94
C ILE A 91 7.33 18.53 21.17
N THR A 92 7.28 18.54 19.83
CA THR A 92 8.28 17.92 18.95
C THR A 92 8.93 18.93 18.01
N LYS A 93 10.25 18.93 17.98
CA LYS A 93 11.02 19.65 16.95
C LYS A 93 11.49 18.65 15.91
N ILE A 94 11.18 18.89 14.62
CA ILE A 94 11.53 18.00 13.50
C ILE A 94 12.44 18.70 12.50
N LYS A 95 13.44 17.96 11.98
CA LYS A 95 14.33 18.36 10.89
C LYS A 95 14.14 17.42 9.72
N TYR A 96 13.77 17.94 8.57
CA TYR A 96 13.45 17.15 7.35
C TYR A 96 14.69 16.85 6.48
N ASN A 97 15.90 17.02 7.01
CA ASN A 97 17.12 16.60 6.31
C ASN A 97 17.30 15.08 6.41
N SER A 98 18.02 14.46 5.47
CA SER A 98 18.25 13.00 5.50
C SER A 98 19.43 12.62 6.41
N PRO A 99 19.23 11.79 7.46
CA PRO A 99 17.94 11.21 7.91
C PRO A 99 17.01 12.30 8.48
N ILE A 100 15.69 12.06 8.45
CA ILE A 100 14.74 12.93 9.16
C ILE A 100 14.89 12.64 10.65
N GLU A 101 15.04 13.70 11.44
CA GLU A 101 15.24 13.63 12.88
C GLU A 101 14.13 14.43 13.60
N ALA A 102 13.55 13.85 14.63
CA ALA A 102 12.64 14.53 15.53
C ALA A 102 13.09 14.40 16.98
N VAL A 103 12.88 15.44 17.77
CA VAL A 103 13.14 15.44 19.21
C VAL A 103 11.86 15.88 19.91
N THR A 104 11.28 14.97 20.67
CA THR A 104 10.10 15.22 21.51
C THR A 104 10.54 15.46 22.92
N THR A 105 10.12 16.59 23.51
CA THR A 105 10.52 16.99 24.88
C THR A 105 9.27 17.33 25.70
N LEU A 106 9.14 16.68 26.86
CA LEU A 106 8.04 16.93 27.79
C LEU A 106 8.52 16.92 29.24
N ARG A 107 8.14 17.93 30.03
CA ARG A 107 8.36 17.92 31.48
C ARG A 107 7.23 17.19 32.17
N LEU A 108 7.55 16.16 32.94
CA LEU A 108 6.59 15.36 33.69
C LEU A 108 6.26 15.98 35.05
N PRO A 109 5.11 15.58 35.69
CA PRO A 109 4.72 16.04 37.02
C PRO A 109 5.75 15.75 38.13
N ASP A 110 6.53 14.69 37.98
CA ASP A 110 7.63 14.32 38.90
C ASP A 110 8.89 15.18 38.73
N LYS A 111 8.79 16.26 37.95
CA LYS A 111 9.86 17.23 37.63
C LYS A 111 10.97 16.67 36.73
N THR A 112 10.87 15.43 36.24
CA THR A 112 11.79 14.90 35.24
C THR A 112 11.41 15.38 33.85
N THR A 113 12.35 15.29 32.90
CA THR A 113 12.13 15.67 31.50
C THR A 113 12.31 14.47 30.59
N VAL A 114 11.32 14.15 29.80
CA VAL A 114 11.41 13.19 28.70
C VAL A 114 12.16 13.85 27.55
N GLU A 115 13.12 13.14 27.00
CA GLU A 115 13.84 13.48 25.77
C GLU A 115 13.86 12.25 24.85
N LEU A 116 12.95 12.25 23.86
CA LEU A 116 12.83 11.18 22.88
C LEU A 116 13.34 11.67 21.52
N GLU A 117 14.49 11.15 21.12
CA GLU A 117 15.04 11.33 19.77
C GLU A 117 14.46 10.27 18.84
N ILE A 118 14.02 10.64 17.64
CA ILE A 118 13.50 9.72 16.64
C ILE A 118 14.20 9.94 15.31
N PHE A 119 14.77 8.88 14.76
CA PHE A 119 15.33 8.84 13.41
C PHE A 119 14.34 8.09 12.49
N PHE A 120 13.93 8.74 11.41
CA PHE A 120 13.06 8.13 10.41
C PHE A 120 13.89 7.67 9.21
N VAL A 121 13.82 6.37 8.92
CA VAL A 121 14.69 5.68 7.94
C VAL A 121 13.84 4.88 6.98
N SER A 122 14.13 4.95 5.67
CA SER A 122 13.50 4.10 4.67
C SER A 122 14.33 2.85 4.38
N ALA A 123 13.65 1.73 4.10
CA ALA A 123 14.29 0.46 3.80
C ALA A 123 14.68 0.31 2.31
N ASP A 124 14.23 1.20 1.42
CA ASP A 124 14.44 1.15 -0.04
C ASP A 124 15.84 1.57 -0.49
N LYS A 125 16.64 2.18 0.41
CA LYS A 125 17.98 2.70 0.08
C LYS A 125 19.06 2.03 0.91
N GLU A 126 19.93 1.31 0.25
CA GLU A 126 21.11 0.66 0.90
C GLU A 126 21.95 1.64 1.72
N LYS A 127 22.03 2.90 1.29
CA LYS A 127 22.74 3.96 2.01
C LYS A 127 22.11 4.26 3.39
N ASP A 128 20.78 4.24 3.46
CA ASP A 128 20.06 4.52 4.70
C ASP A 128 20.15 3.33 5.67
N ILE A 129 20.14 2.10 5.13
CA ILE A 129 20.41 0.88 5.90
C ILE A 129 21.83 0.89 6.49
N LYS A 130 22.85 1.34 5.73
CA LYS A 130 24.22 1.48 6.23
C LYS A 130 24.32 2.49 7.38
N LYS A 131 23.61 3.63 7.30
CA LYS A 131 23.55 4.60 8.40
C LYS A 131 22.86 4.01 9.64
N PHE A 132 21.75 3.30 9.44
CA PHE A 132 21.04 2.61 10.51
C PHE A 132 21.96 1.65 11.28
N LYS A 133 22.84 0.92 10.60
CA LYS A 133 23.83 0.01 11.22
C LYS A 133 24.80 0.70 12.18
N SER A 134 24.98 2.02 12.10
CA SER A 134 25.89 2.78 12.97
C SER A 134 25.18 3.47 14.14
N LEU A 135 23.85 3.51 14.17
CA LEU A 135 23.09 4.20 15.21
C LEU A 135 23.03 3.35 16.49
N GLU A 136 23.17 4.03 17.63
CA GLU A 136 22.88 3.49 18.95
C GLU A 136 21.47 3.90 19.34
N MET A 137 20.62 2.96 19.72
CA MET A 137 19.21 3.21 19.99
C MET A 137 18.67 2.43 21.18
N THR A 138 17.58 2.92 21.74
CA THR A 138 16.84 2.25 22.81
C THR A 138 15.92 1.18 22.22
N PHE A 139 15.14 1.55 21.21
CA PHE A 139 14.15 0.68 20.57
C PHE A 139 13.90 1.08 19.11
N ILE A 140 13.24 0.19 18.39
CA ILE A 140 12.92 0.33 16.95
C ILE A 140 11.43 0.13 16.75
N TRP A 141 10.85 0.92 15.86
CA TRP A 141 9.53 0.67 15.29
C TRP A 141 9.64 0.42 13.80
N ILE A 142 9.12 -0.72 13.33
CA ILE A 142 9.02 -1.05 11.90
C ILE A 142 7.55 -0.99 11.51
N ASN A 143 7.20 0.06 10.78
CA ASN A 143 5.85 0.32 10.33
C ASN A 143 5.58 -0.38 9.00
N GLU A 144 4.43 -1.06 8.88
CA GLU A 144 4.06 -1.95 7.78
C GLU A 144 5.16 -3.00 7.52
N ALA A 145 5.56 -3.70 8.57
CA ALA A 145 6.76 -4.54 8.61
C ALA A 145 6.74 -5.67 7.58
N SER A 146 5.58 -6.19 7.18
CA SER A 146 5.49 -7.19 6.12
C SER A 146 5.95 -6.67 4.73
N GLU A 147 6.00 -5.36 4.53
CA GLU A 147 6.53 -4.71 3.32
C GLU A 147 8.05 -4.49 3.38
N VAL A 148 8.68 -4.73 4.54
CA VAL A 148 10.12 -4.55 4.77
C VAL A 148 10.82 -5.89 4.60
N PRO A 149 11.93 -5.97 3.85
CA PRO A 149 12.67 -7.22 3.67
C PRO A 149 13.17 -7.82 5.00
N GLU A 150 13.08 -9.13 5.14
CA GLU A 150 13.44 -9.87 6.37
C GLU A 150 14.86 -9.57 6.87
N HIS A 151 15.83 -9.45 5.97
CA HIS A 151 17.21 -9.15 6.35
C HIS A 151 17.38 -7.81 7.09
N ILE A 152 16.42 -6.87 6.95
CA ILE A 152 16.39 -5.62 7.72
C ILE A 152 15.98 -5.91 9.16
N ILE A 153 15.07 -6.87 9.36
CA ILE A 153 14.65 -7.30 10.70
C ILE A 153 15.85 -7.92 11.43
N ASP A 154 16.61 -8.79 10.74
CA ASP A 154 17.83 -9.39 11.31
C ASP A 154 18.86 -8.34 11.74
N VAL A 155 19.04 -7.31 10.93
CA VAL A 155 19.93 -6.18 11.29
C VAL A 155 19.35 -5.39 12.46
N ALA A 156 18.02 -5.21 12.49
CA ALA A 156 17.35 -4.47 13.54
C ALA A 156 17.51 -5.13 14.92
N THR A 157 17.47 -6.46 15.01
CA THR A 157 17.60 -7.18 16.30
C THR A 157 18.93 -6.91 17.05
N GLN A 158 19.97 -6.48 16.31
CA GLN A 158 21.30 -6.25 16.87
C GLN A 158 21.52 -4.85 17.49
N ARG A 159 20.53 -3.96 17.41
CA ARG A 159 20.71 -2.53 17.68
C ARG A 159 20.08 -2.00 18.96
N PRO A 160 18.91 -2.46 19.42
CA PRO A 160 18.26 -1.96 20.63
C PRO A 160 19.11 -2.17 21.90
N GLY A 161 18.96 -1.25 22.83
CA GLY A 161 19.61 -1.34 24.14
C GLY A 161 21.00 -0.72 24.22
N ARG A 162 21.49 -0.03 23.19
CA ARG A 162 22.77 0.65 23.19
C ARG A 162 22.68 2.12 23.61
N TYR A 163 21.50 2.66 23.76
CA TYR A 163 21.23 4.02 24.20
C TYR A 163 20.06 4.02 25.23
N PRO A 164 20.10 4.84 26.28
CA PRO A 164 21.26 5.64 26.72
C PRO A 164 22.41 4.77 27.21
N SER A 165 23.61 5.37 27.33
CA SER A 165 24.78 4.68 27.90
C SER A 165 24.52 4.24 29.33
N MET A 166 25.26 3.24 29.84
CA MET A 166 25.14 2.81 31.22
C MET A 166 25.52 3.93 32.22
N ARG A 167 26.32 4.92 31.80
CA ARG A 167 26.65 6.12 32.60
C ARG A 167 25.43 7.06 32.74
N ASP A 168 24.52 7.04 31.77
CA ASP A 168 23.25 7.79 31.79
C ASP A 168 22.08 6.94 32.34
N GLY A 169 22.35 5.81 33.01
CA GLY A 169 21.35 4.91 33.62
C GLY A 169 20.95 3.71 32.79
N GLY A 170 21.43 3.59 31.56
CA GLY A 170 21.05 2.50 30.62
C GLY A 170 19.60 2.50 30.21
N PRO A 171 19.19 1.65 29.26
CA PRO A 171 17.79 1.52 28.84
C PRO A 171 16.96 0.77 29.88
N THR A 172 15.79 1.30 30.23
CA THR A 172 14.84 0.62 31.12
C THR A 172 14.13 -0.53 30.40
N TRP A 173 13.77 -0.32 29.15
CA TRP A 173 13.27 -1.33 28.22
C TRP A 173 13.98 -1.16 26.88
N ARG A 174 14.17 -2.27 26.17
CA ARG A 174 14.75 -2.30 24.82
C ARG A 174 13.99 -3.31 23.98
N GLY A 175 13.84 -3.06 22.69
CA GLY A 175 13.18 -4.02 21.81
C GLY A 175 12.78 -3.44 20.47
N ILE A 176 12.00 -4.24 19.75
CA ILE A 176 11.45 -3.93 18.43
C ILE A 176 9.95 -4.05 18.50
N ILE A 177 9.25 -3.03 18.04
CA ILE A 177 7.82 -3.06 17.83
C ILE A 177 7.53 -3.02 16.34
N MET A 178 6.54 -3.77 15.89
CA MET A 178 6.17 -3.88 14.50
C MET A 178 4.67 -3.84 14.33
N ASP A 179 4.20 -3.18 13.28
CA ASP A 179 2.79 -3.23 12.89
C ASP A 179 2.65 -3.51 11.40
N THR A 180 1.56 -4.16 11.02
CA THR A 180 1.23 -4.43 9.62
C THR A 180 -0.26 -4.67 9.42
N ASN A 181 -0.71 -4.53 8.17
CA ASN A 181 -1.92 -5.19 7.69
C ASN A 181 -1.62 -6.68 7.42
N PRO A 182 -2.64 -7.56 7.30
CA PRO A 182 -2.39 -8.96 6.97
C PRO A 182 -1.45 -9.11 5.78
N PRO A 183 -0.37 -9.89 5.92
CA PRO A 183 0.55 -10.18 4.85
C PRO A 183 0.03 -11.27 3.91
N ASP A 184 0.80 -11.60 2.90
CA ASP A 184 0.57 -12.73 2.04
C ASP A 184 1.15 -14.02 2.67
N PHE A 185 0.72 -15.20 2.18
CA PHE A 185 1.15 -16.49 2.71
C PHE A 185 2.64 -16.79 2.51
N ASP A 186 3.31 -16.15 1.56
CA ASP A 186 4.75 -16.28 1.29
C ASP A 186 5.59 -15.22 2.02
N SER A 187 4.98 -14.44 2.91
CA SER A 187 5.67 -13.43 3.71
C SER A 187 6.40 -14.05 4.90
N TRP A 188 7.61 -13.56 5.19
CA TRP A 188 8.34 -13.88 6.41
C TRP A 188 7.52 -13.61 7.68
N TRP A 189 6.66 -12.58 7.67
CA TRP A 189 5.76 -12.28 8.79
C TRP A 189 4.77 -13.40 9.06
N TYR A 190 4.18 -13.97 8.00
CA TYR A 190 3.22 -15.06 8.16
C TYR A 190 3.87 -16.30 8.80
N GLU A 191 5.08 -16.67 8.38
CA GLU A 191 5.81 -17.79 8.96
C GLU A 191 6.18 -17.51 10.43
N ALA A 192 6.61 -16.26 10.75
CA ALA A 192 6.90 -15.87 12.13
C ALA A 192 5.64 -15.82 13.01
N GLU A 193 4.48 -15.39 12.50
CA GLU A 193 3.21 -15.39 13.25
C GLU A 193 2.71 -16.81 13.52
N LYS A 194 2.86 -17.73 12.56
CA LYS A 194 2.45 -19.13 12.66
C LYS A 194 3.32 -19.92 13.62
N ALA A 195 4.61 -19.66 13.64
CA ALA A 195 5.58 -20.31 14.52
C ALA A 195 6.51 -19.21 15.12
N PRO A 196 6.07 -18.53 16.20
CA PRO A 196 6.81 -17.41 16.76
C PRO A 196 8.26 -17.81 17.11
N PRO A 197 9.26 -17.07 16.55
CA PRO A 197 10.64 -17.31 16.87
C PRO A 197 10.89 -17.19 18.37
N THR A 198 11.68 -18.10 18.93
CA THR A 198 12.01 -18.16 20.35
C THR A 198 13.50 -17.94 20.54
N ILE A 199 13.86 -17.06 21.45
CA ILE A 199 15.24 -16.75 21.84
C ILE A 199 15.51 -17.43 23.18
N ASN A 200 16.50 -18.31 23.24
CA ASN A 200 16.95 -18.89 24.50
C ASN A 200 17.97 -17.94 25.17
N LEU A 201 17.70 -17.52 26.39
CA LEU A 201 18.54 -16.64 27.16
C LEU A 201 19.57 -17.44 27.99
N GLN A 202 20.63 -16.77 28.45
CA GLN A 202 21.72 -17.40 29.21
C GLN A 202 21.28 -17.98 30.56
N ASP A 203 20.21 -17.42 31.15
CA ASP A 203 19.61 -17.89 32.42
C ASP A 203 18.72 -19.12 32.26
N GLY A 204 18.62 -19.68 31.04
CA GLY A 204 17.77 -20.83 30.71
C GLY A 204 16.32 -20.48 30.45
N THR A 205 15.93 -19.21 30.50
CA THR A 205 14.60 -18.78 30.09
C THR A 205 14.50 -18.65 28.57
N ALA A 206 13.27 -18.70 28.04
CA ALA A 206 12.99 -18.53 26.63
C ALA A 206 12.03 -17.35 26.44
N GLU A 207 12.36 -16.49 25.49
CA GLU A 207 11.52 -15.36 25.10
C GLU A 207 11.08 -15.54 23.66
N SER A 208 9.75 -15.54 23.42
CA SER A 208 9.17 -15.62 22.09
C SER A 208 8.72 -14.26 21.61
N TRP A 209 8.63 -14.08 20.28
CA TRP A 209 8.00 -12.90 19.71
C TRP A 209 6.51 -12.84 20.12
N GLY A 210 6.07 -11.69 20.61
CA GLY A 210 4.68 -11.43 20.93
C GLY A 210 3.88 -11.02 19.71
N PHE A 211 2.80 -11.76 19.37
CA PHE A 211 1.89 -11.40 18.29
C PHE A 211 0.52 -11.00 18.82
N PHE A 212 0.05 -9.82 18.44
CA PHE A 212 -1.21 -9.23 18.85
C PHE A 212 -2.07 -9.00 17.61
N ILE A 213 -3.20 -9.71 17.51
CA ILE A 213 -4.05 -9.71 16.34
C ILE A 213 -5.35 -9.03 16.67
N GLN A 214 -5.59 -7.87 16.01
CA GLN A 214 -6.86 -7.16 16.17
C GLN A 214 -8.00 -7.90 15.46
N PRO A 215 -9.23 -7.82 15.96
CA PRO A 215 -10.37 -8.44 15.31
C PRO A 215 -10.68 -7.78 13.96
N PRO A 216 -11.34 -8.52 13.03
CA PRO A 216 -11.79 -7.94 11.76
C PRO A 216 -12.80 -6.82 11.99
N ALA A 217 -12.86 -5.86 11.07
CA ALA A 217 -13.81 -4.75 11.17
C ALA A 217 -15.25 -5.17 10.86
N LEU A 218 -15.42 -6.07 9.90
CA LEU A 218 -16.71 -6.63 9.50
C LEU A 218 -16.67 -8.16 9.53
N ILE A 219 -17.86 -8.77 9.61
CA ILE A 219 -18.06 -10.21 9.51
C ILE A 219 -18.79 -10.50 8.21
N ARG A 220 -18.20 -11.33 7.33
CA ARG A 220 -18.85 -11.82 6.12
C ARG A 220 -19.81 -12.96 6.44
N GLN A 221 -21.06 -12.84 6.01
CA GLN A 221 -22.11 -13.84 6.22
C GLN A 221 -22.05 -14.94 5.15
N VAL A 222 -22.81 -16.02 5.36
CA VAL A 222 -22.93 -17.14 4.42
C VAL A 222 -23.55 -16.71 3.09
N ASP A 223 -24.51 -15.79 3.13
CA ASP A 223 -25.13 -15.17 1.96
C ASP A 223 -24.26 -14.14 1.23
N LYS A 224 -22.98 -14.04 1.64
CA LYS A 224 -21.97 -13.08 1.14
C LYS A 224 -22.20 -11.62 1.54
N SER A 225 -23.23 -11.30 2.32
CA SER A 225 -23.43 -9.98 2.92
C SER A 225 -22.42 -9.72 4.03
N TYR A 226 -22.33 -8.49 4.50
CA TYR A 226 -21.43 -8.06 5.58
C TYR A 226 -22.24 -7.45 6.70
N LYS A 227 -21.81 -7.69 7.93
CA LYS A 227 -22.34 -7.02 9.12
C LYS A 227 -21.22 -6.45 9.98
N PRO A 228 -21.49 -5.43 10.79
CA PRO A 228 -20.56 -4.95 11.81
C PRO A 228 -20.05 -6.07 12.69
N ASN A 229 -18.76 -6.06 12.99
CA ASN A 229 -18.19 -6.92 14.01
C ASN A 229 -18.23 -6.18 15.36
N PRO A 230 -18.98 -6.65 16.38
CA PRO A 230 -19.06 -5.97 17.66
C PRO A 230 -17.72 -5.91 18.41
N ASP A 231 -16.78 -6.80 18.08
CA ASP A 231 -15.44 -6.82 18.68
C ASP A 231 -14.44 -5.93 17.92
N ALA A 232 -14.87 -5.27 16.83
CA ALA A 232 -13.99 -4.39 16.07
C ALA A 232 -13.50 -3.22 16.91
N GLU A 233 -12.22 -2.92 16.77
CA GLU A 233 -11.54 -1.90 17.56
C GLU A 233 -11.45 -0.55 16.83
N ASN A 234 -11.39 0.55 17.59
CA ASN A 234 -11.19 1.92 17.12
C ASN A 234 -12.34 2.48 16.26
N ILE A 235 -13.53 1.88 16.32
CA ILE A 235 -14.70 2.29 15.51
C ILE A 235 -15.14 3.72 15.85
N GLU A 236 -15.07 4.10 17.12
CA GLU A 236 -15.45 5.41 17.65
C GLU A 236 -14.61 6.58 17.09
N ASN A 237 -13.41 6.28 16.59
CA ASN A 237 -12.49 7.28 16.02
C ASN A 237 -12.53 7.33 14.48
N LEU A 238 -13.45 6.58 13.85
CA LEU A 238 -13.63 6.59 12.40
C LEU A 238 -14.83 7.45 12.00
N ASP A 239 -14.68 8.23 10.94
CA ASP A 239 -15.78 9.02 10.39
C ASP A 239 -16.93 8.12 9.91
N GLY A 240 -18.08 8.24 10.58
CA GLY A 240 -19.26 7.41 10.37
C GLY A 240 -19.14 6.00 10.97
N GLY A 241 -18.14 5.72 11.81
CA GLY A 241 -17.99 4.41 12.47
C GLY A 241 -17.86 3.27 11.47
N TYR A 242 -18.76 2.28 11.52
CA TYR A 242 -18.76 1.16 10.56
C TYR A 242 -19.01 1.56 9.11
N ASP A 243 -19.66 2.69 8.85
CA ASP A 243 -19.87 3.17 7.47
C ASP A 243 -18.53 3.43 6.76
N TYR A 244 -17.47 3.76 7.51
CA TYR A 244 -16.12 3.83 6.97
C TYR A 244 -15.73 2.55 6.22
N TYR A 245 -16.04 1.38 6.75
CA TYR A 245 -15.76 0.09 6.12
C TYR A 245 -16.77 -0.28 5.03
N PHE A 246 -18.06 -0.05 5.26
CA PHE A 246 -19.10 -0.33 4.26
C PHE A 246 -18.89 0.47 2.97
N ARG A 247 -18.49 1.73 3.06
CA ARG A 247 -18.13 2.54 1.88
C ARG A 247 -16.96 1.99 1.09
N GLN A 248 -16.09 1.20 1.73
CA GLN A 248 -14.92 0.60 1.09
C GLN A 248 -15.20 -0.75 0.42
N LEU A 249 -16.33 -1.41 0.67
CA LEU A 249 -16.69 -2.65 0.01
C LEU A 249 -16.90 -2.45 -1.49
N SER A 250 -17.54 -1.33 -1.85
CA SER A 250 -17.78 -0.99 -3.25
C SER A 250 -16.47 -0.72 -4.00
N LYS A 251 -16.35 -1.30 -5.20
CA LYS A 251 -15.20 -1.12 -6.10
C LYS A 251 -13.86 -1.69 -5.59
N LYS A 252 -13.87 -2.53 -4.56
CA LYS A 252 -12.69 -3.25 -4.09
C LYS A 252 -12.79 -4.73 -4.44
N SER A 253 -11.65 -5.38 -4.71
CA SER A 253 -11.60 -6.83 -4.90
C SER A 253 -11.85 -7.59 -3.59
N MET A 254 -12.24 -8.86 -3.68
CA MET A 254 -12.40 -9.72 -2.50
C MET A 254 -11.09 -9.87 -1.72
N GLU A 255 -9.96 -9.97 -2.42
CA GLU A 255 -8.64 -10.07 -1.79
C GLU A 255 -8.36 -8.82 -0.96
N TRP A 256 -8.65 -7.63 -1.51
CA TRP A 256 -8.51 -6.38 -0.77
C TRP A 256 -9.38 -6.37 0.48
N VAL A 257 -10.65 -6.78 0.37
CA VAL A 257 -11.58 -6.84 1.52
C VAL A 257 -11.12 -7.87 2.55
N ASN A 258 -10.65 -9.04 2.11
CA ASN A 258 -10.10 -10.06 3.02
C ASN A 258 -8.94 -9.51 3.85
N VAL A 259 -7.99 -8.83 3.21
CA VAL A 259 -6.80 -8.27 3.87
C VAL A 259 -7.18 -7.07 4.75
N PHE A 260 -7.74 -6.02 4.15
CA PHE A 260 -7.84 -4.72 4.81
C PHE A 260 -9.07 -4.52 5.71
N ILE A 261 -10.11 -5.33 5.53
CA ILE A 261 -11.35 -5.24 6.33
C ILE A 261 -11.54 -6.48 7.21
N LEU A 262 -11.40 -7.69 6.65
CA LEU A 262 -11.63 -8.94 7.37
C LEU A 262 -10.40 -9.44 8.13
N ASN A 263 -9.29 -8.71 8.07
CA ASN A 263 -8.03 -9.04 8.74
C ASN A 263 -7.53 -10.48 8.47
N ARG A 264 -7.71 -10.97 7.26
CA ARG A 264 -7.30 -12.31 6.84
C ARG A 264 -5.96 -12.26 6.15
N ILE A 265 -5.09 -13.22 6.46
CA ILE A 265 -3.88 -13.48 5.69
C ILE A 265 -4.23 -13.63 4.21
N GLY A 266 -3.39 -13.13 3.31
CA GLY A 266 -3.62 -13.15 1.86
C GLY A 266 -4.02 -14.53 1.36
N SER A 267 -4.99 -14.57 0.44
CA SER A 267 -5.66 -15.80 0.04
C SER A 267 -5.25 -16.31 -1.34
N ILE A 268 -4.18 -15.75 -1.93
CA ILE A 268 -3.71 -16.16 -3.26
C ILE A 268 -2.77 -17.34 -3.10
N PHE A 269 -3.20 -18.50 -3.57
CA PHE A 269 -2.37 -19.71 -3.57
C PHE A 269 -1.39 -19.69 -4.76
N PRO A 270 -0.13 -20.13 -4.58
CA PRO A 270 0.82 -20.32 -5.68
C PRO A 270 0.22 -21.17 -6.81
N GLY A 271 0.41 -20.75 -8.06
CA GLY A 271 -0.19 -21.42 -9.22
C GLY A 271 -1.67 -21.10 -9.48
N SER A 272 -2.30 -20.25 -8.68
CA SER A 272 -3.66 -19.76 -8.91
C SER A 272 -3.71 -18.77 -10.08
N PHE A 273 -4.89 -18.62 -10.66
CA PHE A 273 -5.12 -17.58 -11.67
C PHE A 273 -4.95 -16.18 -11.06
N VAL A 274 -4.34 -15.29 -11.84
CA VAL A 274 -4.17 -13.89 -11.44
C VAL A 274 -5.52 -13.19 -11.28
N TYR A 275 -6.52 -13.56 -12.10
CA TYR A 275 -7.85 -12.95 -12.13
C TYR A 275 -8.95 -13.99 -11.89
N PRO A 276 -9.06 -14.56 -10.67
CA PRO A 276 -9.96 -15.68 -10.40
C PRO A 276 -11.45 -15.35 -10.54
N ASP A 277 -11.82 -14.07 -10.44
CA ASP A 277 -13.21 -13.60 -10.58
C ASP A 277 -13.58 -13.22 -12.02
N TYR A 278 -12.64 -13.34 -12.96
CA TYR A 278 -12.96 -13.17 -14.38
C TYR A 278 -13.90 -14.28 -14.84
N ASN A 279 -15.02 -13.90 -15.43
CA ASN A 279 -16.00 -14.84 -15.93
C ASN A 279 -16.18 -14.67 -17.45
N PRO A 280 -15.57 -15.56 -18.29
CA PRO A 280 -15.60 -15.48 -19.74
C PRO A 280 -16.93 -15.96 -20.32
N THR A 281 -18.05 -15.32 -19.91
CA THR A 281 -19.39 -15.63 -20.39
C THR A 281 -20.18 -14.35 -20.67
N PRO A 282 -21.26 -14.40 -21.49
CA PRO A 282 -22.13 -13.25 -21.74
C PRO A 282 -22.80 -12.67 -20.49
N THR A 283 -23.02 -13.48 -19.45
CA THR A 283 -23.54 -13.03 -18.14
C THR A 283 -22.43 -12.59 -17.18
N GLY A 284 -21.18 -12.79 -17.56
CA GLY A 284 -19.97 -12.41 -16.81
C GLY A 284 -19.32 -11.15 -17.38
N ASN A 285 -18.09 -11.30 -17.88
CA ASN A 285 -17.27 -10.19 -18.38
C ASN A 285 -17.23 -10.10 -19.92
N HIS A 286 -17.94 -10.95 -20.65
CA HIS A 286 -18.01 -10.82 -22.10
C HIS A 286 -18.97 -9.73 -22.54
N THR A 287 -18.70 -9.13 -23.70
CA THR A 287 -19.55 -8.16 -24.37
C THR A 287 -19.48 -8.35 -25.89
N THR A 288 -20.55 -7.95 -26.58
CA THR A 288 -20.58 -7.86 -28.05
C THR A 288 -20.31 -6.44 -28.57
N ARG A 289 -19.96 -5.51 -27.64
CA ARG A 289 -19.66 -4.13 -28.05
C ARG A 289 -18.43 -4.08 -28.92
N ARG A 290 -18.55 -3.37 -30.03
CA ARG A 290 -17.48 -3.06 -30.97
C ARG A 290 -17.13 -1.59 -30.88
N TYR A 291 -16.11 -1.17 -31.61
CA TYR A 291 -15.72 0.22 -31.76
C TYR A 291 -16.90 1.11 -32.11
N ASN A 292 -17.01 2.22 -31.37
CA ASN A 292 -18.00 3.27 -31.60
C ASN A 292 -17.26 4.60 -31.82
N GLU A 293 -17.29 5.12 -33.03
CA GLU A 293 -16.64 6.37 -33.42
C GLU A 293 -17.14 7.60 -32.65
N ASN A 294 -18.39 7.54 -32.15
CA ASN A 294 -19.01 8.63 -31.38
C ASN A 294 -18.68 8.59 -29.90
N CYS A 295 -17.91 7.62 -29.42
CA CYS A 295 -17.43 7.61 -28.04
C CYS A 295 -16.42 8.76 -27.84
N SER A 296 -16.56 9.51 -26.75
CA SER A 296 -15.75 10.72 -26.50
C SER A 296 -14.25 10.43 -26.25
N ASN A 297 -13.92 9.21 -25.82
CA ASN A 297 -12.56 8.79 -25.54
C ASN A 297 -12.27 7.37 -26.01
N LEU A 298 -11.06 7.17 -26.48
CA LEU A 298 -10.46 5.91 -26.85
C LEU A 298 -9.18 5.75 -26.03
N ILE A 299 -9.19 4.82 -25.09
CA ILE A 299 -8.05 4.57 -24.22
C ILE A 299 -7.22 3.48 -24.87
N TRP A 300 -5.94 3.76 -25.07
CA TRP A 300 -5.00 2.81 -25.65
C TRP A 300 -3.89 2.55 -24.64
N THR A 301 -3.89 1.33 -24.08
CA THR A 301 -2.98 0.92 -22.99
C THR A 301 -1.98 -0.12 -23.48
N HIS A 302 -0.71 0.05 -23.08
CA HIS A 302 0.42 -0.70 -23.61
C HIS A 302 1.22 -1.45 -22.56
N ASP A 303 1.74 -2.63 -22.94
CA ASP A 303 2.93 -3.23 -22.37
C ASP A 303 4.01 -3.28 -23.46
N GLN A 304 5.03 -2.43 -23.30
CA GLN A 304 6.06 -2.14 -24.32
C GLN A 304 7.15 -3.23 -24.37
N ASN A 305 6.75 -4.48 -24.56
CA ASN A 305 7.68 -5.57 -24.80
C ASN A 305 7.90 -5.76 -26.32
N PHE A 306 9.03 -6.34 -26.68
CA PHE A 306 9.38 -6.56 -28.09
C PHE A 306 8.66 -7.77 -28.69
N THR A 307 8.44 -8.82 -27.87
CA THR A 307 7.80 -10.06 -28.35
C THR A 307 6.97 -10.70 -27.24
N PRO A 308 5.64 -10.55 -27.31
CA PRO A 308 4.89 -9.65 -28.17
C PRO A 308 4.82 -8.22 -27.61
N LEU A 309 4.79 -7.22 -28.48
CA LEU A 309 4.30 -5.90 -28.15
C LEU A 309 2.78 -5.98 -28.04
N SER A 310 2.24 -5.70 -26.86
CA SER A 310 0.83 -5.92 -26.57
C SER A 310 0.13 -4.65 -26.10
N SER A 311 -1.01 -4.36 -26.71
CA SER A 311 -1.84 -3.22 -26.29
C SER A 311 -3.32 -3.51 -26.43
N ALA A 312 -4.14 -2.92 -25.57
CA ALA A 312 -5.58 -3.03 -25.59
C ALA A 312 -6.23 -1.68 -25.83
N ILE A 313 -7.34 -1.70 -26.56
CA ILE A 313 -8.12 -0.52 -26.87
C ILE A 313 -9.44 -0.60 -26.08
N ILE A 314 -9.72 0.46 -25.31
CA ILE A 314 -10.82 0.49 -24.35
C ILE A 314 -11.70 1.72 -24.62
N GLN A 315 -13.01 1.53 -24.61
CA GLN A 315 -13.99 2.61 -24.58
C GLN A 315 -14.72 2.63 -23.24
N ARG A 316 -14.86 3.82 -22.65
CA ARG A 316 -15.43 4.03 -21.32
C ARG A 316 -16.76 4.76 -21.42
N TYR A 317 -17.76 4.23 -20.73
CA TYR A 317 -19.10 4.80 -20.70
C TYR A 317 -19.55 5.10 -19.27
N LYS A 318 -20.01 6.34 -19.05
CA LYS A 318 -20.62 6.73 -17.78
C LYS A 318 -21.99 6.07 -17.62
N GLN A 319 -22.25 5.51 -16.45
CA GLN A 319 -23.56 4.91 -16.16
C GLN A 319 -24.59 5.99 -15.81
N LYS A 320 -25.82 5.82 -16.27
CA LYS A 320 -26.91 6.78 -16.05
C LYS A 320 -27.42 6.77 -14.60
N ASP A 321 -27.28 5.66 -13.90
CA ASP A 321 -27.73 5.41 -12.52
C ASP A 321 -26.75 5.91 -11.43
N GLY A 322 -25.71 6.64 -11.82
CA GLY A 322 -24.68 7.09 -10.89
C GLY A 322 -23.64 6.02 -10.52
N GLY A 323 -23.73 4.81 -11.07
CA GLY A 323 -22.84 3.66 -10.81
C GLY A 323 -21.40 3.83 -11.29
N GLY A 324 -21.00 5.04 -11.70
CA GLY A 324 -19.65 5.35 -12.19
C GLY A 324 -19.45 5.02 -13.67
N TYR A 325 -18.32 4.38 -14.01
CA TYR A 325 -17.97 4.05 -15.39
C TYR A 325 -17.90 2.53 -15.60
N LYS A 326 -18.33 2.09 -16.78
CA LYS A 326 -18.05 0.76 -17.33
C LYS A 326 -17.05 0.89 -18.46
N ASP A 327 -16.06 0.00 -18.49
CA ASP A 327 -15.00 -0.05 -19.46
C ASP A 327 -15.19 -1.27 -20.36
N TYR A 328 -15.00 -1.10 -21.66
CA TYR A 328 -15.17 -2.14 -22.65
C TYR A 328 -13.89 -2.24 -23.48
N ILE A 329 -13.18 -3.37 -23.37
CA ILE A 329 -12.08 -3.72 -24.26
C ILE A 329 -12.71 -4.14 -25.58
N ILE A 330 -12.52 -3.30 -26.59
CA ILE A 330 -13.22 -3.42 -27.87
C ILE A 330 -12.31 -3.86 -29.01
N ASP A 331 -11.00 -3.84 -28.79
CA ASP A 331 -9.98 -4.26 -29.76
C ASP A 331 -8.64 -4.47 -29.05
N GLU A 332 -7.70 -5.09 -29.74
CA GLU A 332 -6.30 -5.29 -29.31
C GLU A 332 -5.32 -5.16 -30.48
N ILE A 333 -4.11 -4.71 -30.20
CA ILE A 333 -2.98 -4.75 -31.13
C ILE A 333 -1.88 -5.55 -30.46
N VAL A 334 -1.62 -6.74 -31.00
CA VAL A 334 -0.59 -7.68 -30.52
C VAL A 334 0.33 -8.02 -31.69
N LEU A 335 1.58 -7.59 -31.63
CA LEU A 335 2.55 -7.72 -32.71
C LEU A 335 3.80 -8.43 -32.22
N ASP A 336 4.27 -9.40 -32.99
CA ASP A 336 5.54 -10.07 -32.72
C ASP A 336 6.72 -9.30 -33.35
N SER A 337 7.84 -9.26 -32.64
CA SER A 337 9.08 -8.61 -33.10
C SER A 337 8.85 -7.19 -33.62
N ALA A 338 8.02 -6.43 -32.89
CA ALA A 338 7.59 -5.09 -33.30
C ALA A 338 8.07 -4.04 -32.31
N VAL A 339 8.17 -2.81 -32.79
CA VAL A 339 8.49 -1.61 -32.01
C VAL A 339 7.30 -0.66 -31.95
N ALA A 340 7.33 0.32 -31.10
CA ALA A 340 6.26 1.31 -30.88
C ALA A 340 5.72 1.94 -32.19
N LYS A 341 6.59 2.19 -33.18
CA LYS A 341 6.22 2.68 -34.49
C LYS A 341 5.23 1.76 -35.24
N ASN A 342 5.44 0.45 -35.18
CA ASN A 342 4.57 -0.52 -35.87
C ASN A 342 3.17 -0.52 -35.26
N SER A 343 3.10 -0.48 -33.93
CA SER A 343 1.84 -0.38 -33.19
C SER A 343 1.09 0.92 -33.50
N ALA A 344 1.82 2.06 -33.61
CA ALA A 344 1.23 3.34 -33.97
C ALA A 344 0.63 3.33 -35.39
N LEU A 345 1.31 2.77 -36.36
CA LEU A 345 0.80 2.65 -37.73
C LEU A 345 -0.48 1.81 -37.79
N GLU A 346 -0.51 0.65 -37.09
CA GLU A 346 -1.68 -0.22 -37.02
C GLU A 346 -2.87 0.50 -36.36
N PHE A 347 -2.62 1.25 -35.29
CA PHE A 347 -3.67 2.05 -34.62
C PHE A 347 -4.23 3.15 -35.55
N ILE A 348 -3.35 3.87 -36.25
CA ILE A 348 -3.72 4.93 -37.19
C ILE A 348 -4.62 4.34 -38.31
N GLU A 349 -4.25 3.23 -38.87
CA GLU A 349 -5.01 2.54 -39.92
C GLU A 349 -6.43 2.18 -39.42
N ARG A 350 -6.53 1.52 -38.24
CA ARG A 350 -7.82 1.05 -37.69
C ARG A 350 -8.76 2.18 -37.28
N TYR A 351 -8.20 3.29 -36.77
CA TYR A 351 -8.98 4.37 -36.16
C TYR A 351 -8.93 5.69 -36.95
N LYS A 352 -8.57 5.61 -38.22
CA LYS A 352 -8.55 6.77 -39.13
C LYS A 352 -9.86 7.53 -39.10
N GLY A 353 -9.78 8.85 -38.85
CA GLY A 353 -10.98 9.70 -38.79
C GLY A 353 -11.64 9.80 -37.41
N TYR A 354 -11.17 9.08 -36.38
CA TYR A 354 -11.66 9.26 -35.02
C TYR A 354 -11.43 10.70 -34.52
N ARG A 355 -12.47 11.34 -33.97
CA ARG A 355 -12.47 12.75 -33.55
C ARG A 355 -12.47 12.95 -32.03
N GLY A 356 -12.64 11.89 -31.26
CA GLY A 356 -12.58 11.92 -29.81
C GLY A 356 -11.15 12.09 -29.28
N MET A 357 -10.96 11.93 -27.97
CA MET A 357 -9.66 11.98 -27.32
C MET A 357 -9.05 10.57 -27.26
N VAL A 358 -7.82 10.43 -27.70
CA VAL A 358 -7.00 9.23 -27.47
C VAL A 358 -6.20 9.42 -26.19
N GLU A 359 -6.42 8.56 -25.20
CA GLU A 359 -5.69 8.55 -23.92
C GLU A 359 -4.67 7.41 -23.94
N LEU A 360 -3.36 7.76 -23.96
CA LEU A 360 -2.29 6.77 -23.88
C LEU A 360 -2.03 6.37 -22.44
N CYS A 361 -2.00 5.08 -22.17
CA CYS A 361 -1.69 4.48 -20.88
C CYS A 361 -0.63 3.37 -21.06
N GLY A 362 0.06 2.96 -19.99
CA GLY A 362 1.00 1.83 -20.07
C GLY A 362 2.14 1.88 -19.06
N ASP A 363 3.16 1.07 -19.31
CA ASP A 363 4.37 0.98 -18.49
C ASP A 363 5.17 2.29 -18.56
N VAL A 364 5.57 2.78 -17.39
CA VAL A 364 6.45 3.95 -17.26
C VAL A 364 7.77 3.82 -18.04
N ARG A 365 8.27 2.60 -18.22
CA ARG A 365 9.51 2.35 -18.99
C ARG A 365 9.42 2.83 -20.43
N GLY A 366 8.26 2.71 -21.06
CA GLY A 366 8.02 3.23 -22.40
C GLY A 366 7.99 4.76 -22.46
N ASN A 367 7.91 5.46 -21.33
CA ASN A 367 7.95 6.92 -21.22
C ASN A 367 9.32 7.47 -20.80
N VAL A 368 10.26 6.59 -20.46
CA VAL A 368 11.64 6.98 -20.14
C VAL A 368 12.40 7.16 -21.47
N GLY A 369 12.57 8.41 -21.90
CA GLY A 369 13.49 8.74 -22.99
C GLY A 369 14.86 8.15 -22.68
N ALA A 370 15.51 7.55 -23.67
CA ALA A 370 16.83 7.01 -23.48
C ALA A 370 17.73 8.15 -22.95
N LYS A 371 18.50 7.89 -21.91
CA LYS A 371 19.40 8.85 -21.24
C LYS A 371 20.43 9.51 -22.16
N HIS A 372 20.36 9.26 -23.46
CA HIS A 372 21.27 9.69 -24.51
C HIS A 372 20.57 10.39 -25.69
N GLY A 373 19.41 11.05 -25.46
CA GLY A 373 18.80 11.91 -26.49
C GLY A 373 17.88 11.22 -27.49
N HIS A 374 17.41 10.00 -27.20
CA HIS A 374 16.40 9.33 -28.01
C HIS A 374 14.97 9.63 -27.52
N THR A 375 14.04 9.77 -28.45
CA THR A 375 12.61 9.93 -28.20
C THR A 375 12.07 8.67 -27.48
N SER A 376 11.25 8.84 -26.45
CA SER A 376 10.58 7.70 -25.80
C SER A 376 9.53 7.07 -26.71
N ASP A 377 9.15 5.81 -26.45
CA ASP A 377 8.14 5.10 -27.24
C ASP A 377 6.80 5.85 -27.23
N PHE A 378 6.38 6.36 -26.08
CA PHE A 378 5.14 7.12 -25.97
C PHE A 378 5.21 8.50 -26.63
N GLU A 379 6.35 9.18 -26.59
CA GLU A 379 6.55 10.43 -27.33
C GLU A 379 6.49 10.20 -28.85
N LEU A 380 7.07 9.09 -29.33
CA LEU A 380 7.00 8.71 -30.73
C LEU A 380 5.54 8.41 -31.16
N ILE A 381 4.82 7.59 -30.39
CA ILE A 381 3.41 7.28 -30.62
C ILE A 381 2.58 8.57 -30.63
N GLU A 382 2.72 9.40 -29.61
CA GLU A 382 1.98 10.65 -29.48
C GLU A 382 2.22 11.58 -30.68
N LYS A 383 3.47 11.72 -31.12
CA LYS A 383 3.83 12.50 -32.28
C LYS A 383 3.17 11.98 -33.57
N MET A 384 3.30 10.68 -33.83
CA MET A 384 2.72 10.05 -35.01
C MET A 384 1.20 10.22 -35.07
N LEU A 385 0.51 10.02 -33.94
CA LEU A 385 -0.93 10.23 -33.86
C LEU A 385 -1.34 11.68 -34.09
N ARG A 386 -0.60 12.64 -33.53
CA ARG A 386 -0.87 14.07 -33.74
C ARG A 386 -0.63 14.50 -35.19
N ASP A 387 0.39 13.97 -35.82
CA ASP A 387 0.72 14.23 -37.24
C ASP A 387 -0.43 13.77 -38.17
N GLU A 388 -1.17 12.71 -37.77
CA GLU A 388 -2.37 12.19 -38.46
C GLU A 388 -3.68 12.82 -37.97
N GLY A 389 -3.61 13.87 -37.16
CA GLY A 389 -4.76 14.69 -36.74
C GLY A 389 -5.55 14.15 -35.55
N PHE A 390 -5.03 13.15 -34.81
CA PHE A 390 -5.67 12.68 -33.56
C PHE A 390 -5.42 13.69 -32.43
N ARG A 391 -6.40 13.82 -31.55
CA ARG A 391 -6.25 14.48 -30.26
C ARG A 391 -5.75 13.50 -29.24
N VAL A 392 -4.56 13.73 -28.67
CA VAL A 392 -3.86 12.76 -27.81
C VAL A 392 -3.53 13.36 -26.45
N THR A 393 -3.75 12.57 -25.39
CA THR A 393 -3.30 12.87 -24.02
C THR A 393 -2.50 11.68 -23.50
N ASN A 394 -1.29 11.94 -23.00
CA ASN A 394 -0.46 10.93 -22.34
C ASN A 394 -0.83 10.86 -20.85
N ARG A 395 -1.27 9.68 -20.41
CA ARG A 395 -1.67 9.35 -19.03
C ARG A 395 -0.70 8.38 -18.35
N VAL A 396 0.43 8.09 -19.00
CA VAL A 396 1.46 7.21 -18.41
C VAL A 396 2.02 7.89 -17.15
N PRO A 397 2.03 7.19 -16.01
CA PRO A 397 2.52 7.77 -14.76
C PRO A 397 4.04 7.97 -14.78
N THR A 398 4.57 8.72 -13.82
CA THR A 398 6.02 8.91 -13.65
C THR A 398 6.70 7.72 -12.96
N THR A 399 5.92 6.90 -12.25
CA THR A 399 6.38 5.67 -11.56
C THR A 399 5.32 4.60 -11.67
N ASN A 400 5.73 3.34 -11.88
CA ASN A 400 4.81 2.22 -11.74
C ASN A 400 4.53 1.98 -10.25
N GLY A 401 3.27 1.72 -9.93
CA GLY A 401 2.88 1.18 -8.63
C GLY A 401 3.33 -0.29 -8.45
N ALA A 402 3.13 -0.83 -7.25
CA ALA A 402 3.38 -2.23 -6.98
C ALA A 402 2.51 -3.14 -7.87
N ILE A 403 3.05 -4.30 -8.27
CA ILE A 403 2.31 -5.32 -9.06
C ILE A 403 0.99 -5.67 -8.37
N LYS A 404 1.03 -5.84 -7.06
CA LYS A 404 -0.12 -6.07 -6.19
C LYS A 404 -1.26 -5.05 -6.40
N ASP A 405 -0.92 -3.76 -6.39
CA ASP A 405 -1.92 -2.69 -6.52
C ASP A 405 -2.52 -2.67 -7.93
N ARG A 406 -1.70 -2.93 -8.96
CA ARG A 406 -2.12 -3.08 -10.35
C ARG A 406 -3.13 -4.23 -10.50
N GLN A 407 -2.81 -5.42 -10.00
CA GLN A 407 -3.69 -6.58 -10.07
C GLN A 407 -4.98 -6.39 -9.28
N ASN A 408 -4.90 -5.86 -8.06
CA ASN A 408 -6.08 -5.62 -7.24
C ASN A 408 -7.01 -4.55 -7.84
N SER A 409 -6.47 -3.54 -8.50
CA SER A 409 -7.26 -2.57 -9.26
C SER A 409 -8.05 -3.26 -10.38
N LEU A 410 -7.38 -4.11 -11.17
CA LEU A 410 -8.02 -4.81 -12.27
C LEU A 410 -9.05 -5.85 -11.78
N ARG A 411 -8.73 -6.64 -10.74
CA ARG A 411 -9.66 -7.58 -10.10
C ARG A 411 -10.95 -6.89 -9.65
N ALA A 412 -10.83 -5.72 -9.00
CA ALA A 412 -11.98 -4.95 -8.55
C ALA A 412 -12.86 -4.45 -9.72
N ARG A 413 -12.28 -4.26 -10.91
CA ARG A 413 -13.04 -3.89 -12.11
C ARG A 413 -13.69 -5.10 -12.77
N LEU A 414 -13.04 -6.27 -12.74
CA LEU A 414 -13.56 -7.51 -13.26
C LEU A 414 -14.76 -8.01 -12.43
N CYS A 415 -14.62 -8.00 -11.10
CA CYS A 415 -15.72 -8.29 -10.18
C CYS A 415 -15.33 -7.76 -8.78
N ASP A 416 -16.08 -6.81 -8.24
CA ASP A 416 -15.84 -6.33 -6.89
C ASP A 416 -16.45 -7.26 -5.82
N ALA A 417 -16.21 -6.93 -4.54
CA ALA A 417 -16.69 -7.72 -3.42
C ALA A 417 -18.22 -7.79 -3.29
N GLU A 418 -18.92 -6.86 -3.95
CA GLU A 418 -20.40 -6.85 -4.06
C GLU A 418 -20.89 -7.65 -5.27
N GLY A 419 -19.99 -8.24 -6.07
CA GLY A 419 -20.31 -9.00 -7.28
C GLY A 419 -20.54 -8.12 -8.51
N VAL A 420 -20.26 -6.81 -8.43
CA VAL A 420 -20.51 -5.88 -9.54
C VAL A 420 -19.35 -5.89 -10.53
N ARG A 421 -19.66 -6.07 -11.81
CA ARG A 421 -18.68 -6.08 -12.91
C ARG A 421 -18.69 -4.76 -13.66
N ARG A 422 -17.50 -4.21 -13.91
CA ARG A 422 -17.32 -2.90 -14.55
C ARG A 422 -16.30 -2.89 -15.69
N LEU A 423 -15.61 -4.01 -15.95
CA LEU A 423 -14.74 -4.19 -17.09
C LEU A 423 -15.19 -5.41 -17.89
N PHE A 424 -15.36 -5.22 -19.20
CA PHE A 424 -15.89 -6.21 -20.13
C PHE A 424 -14.95 -6.33 -21.34
N VAL A 425 -14.91 -7.52 -21.93
CA VAL A 425 -14.07 -7.83 -23.09
C VAL A 425 -14.94 -8.34 -24.23
N ASN A 426 -14.68 -7.87 -25.45
CA ASN A 426 -15.23 -8.50 -26.64
C ASN A 426 -14.26 -9.61 -27.09
N PRO A 427 -14.62 -10.90 -26.92
CA PRO A 427 -13.72 -12.00 -27.23
C PRO A 427 -13.47 -12.19 -28.75
N GLU A 428 -14.33 -11.61 -29.60
CA GLU A 428 -14.15 -11.67 -31.06
C GLU A 428 -13.10 -10.68 -31.58
N THR A 429 -12.98 -9.51 -30.94
CA THR A 429 -12.07 -8.44 -31.37
C THR A 429 -10.86 -8.30 -30.45
N ALA A 430 -10.90 -8.87 -29.24
CA ALA A 430 -9.81 -8.87 -28.26
C ALA A 430 -9.59 -10.25 -27.65
N PRO A 431 -9.32 -11.30 -28.48
CA PRO A 431 -9.19 -12.68 -28.01
C PRO A 431 -7.99 -12.92 -27.10
N MET A 432 -6.89 -12.20 -27.32
CA MET A 432 -5.70 -12.31 -26.46
C MET A 432 -5.93 -11.70 -25.08
N ALA A 433 -6.67 -10.58 -25.02
CA ALA A 433 -7.09 -9.97 -23.76
C ALA A 433 -8.01 -10.90 -22.97
N ASP A 434 -8.99 -11.52 -23.64
CA ASP A 434 -9.88 -12.53 -23.05
C ASP A 434 -9.07 -13.71 -22.48
N LYS A 435 -8.16 -14.29 -23.28
CA LYS A 435 -7.28 -15.38 -22.88
C LYS A 435 -6.39 -14.98 -21.72
N SER A 436 -5.82 -13.77 -21.75
CA SER A 436 -4.95 -13.28 -20.68
C SER A 436 -5.69 -13.24 -19.34
N LEU A 437 -6.88 -12.63 -19.31
CA LEU A 437 -7.66 -12.52 -18.09
C LEU A 437 -8.16 -13.88 -17.57
N ALA A 438 -8.39 -14.84 -18.46
CA ALA A 438 -8.84 -16.19 -18.09
C ALA A 438 -7.71 -17.13 -17.65
N MET A 439 -6.51 -16.99 -18.21
CA MET A 439 -5.50 -18.05 -18.16
C MET A 439 -4.17 -17.65 -17.50
N THR A 440 -3.93 -16.35 -17.21
CA THR A 440 -2.67 -15.94 -16.56
C THR A 440 -2.63 -16.48 -15.14
N LYS A 441 -1.55 -17.20 -14.82
CA LYS A 441 -1.30 -17.79 -13.50
C LYS A 441 -0.22 -17.01 -12.76
N LEU A 442 -0.22 -17.19 -11.45
CA LEU A 442 0.88 -16.76 -10.59
C LEU A 442 2.03 -17.76 -10.69
N LYS A 443 3.26 -17.27 -10.63
CA LYS A 443 4.45 -18.12 -10.48
C LYS A 443 4.32 -18.97 -9.23
N GLU A 444 4.82 -20.18 -9.30
CA GLU A 444 4.93 -21.03 -8.12
C GLU A 444 5.78 -20.34 -7.03
N GLY A 445 5.29 -20.34 -5.81
CA GLY A 445 5.94 -19.67 -4.68
C GLY A 445 5.80 -18.14 -4.68
N SER A 446 4.95 -17.55 -5.54
CA SER A 446 4.70 -16.11 -5.55
C SER A 446 3.23 -15.78 -5.46
N THR A 447 2.93 -14.69 -4.74
CA THR A 447 1.56 -14.18 -4.55
C THR A 447 1.15 -13.19 -5.65
N TYR A 448 2.10 -12.52 -6.30
CA TYR A 448 1.82 -11.47 -7.29
C TYR A 448 2.65 -11.58 -8.57
N GLN A 449 3.76 -12.32 -8.59
CA GLN A 449 4.51 -12.48 -9.81
C GLN A 449 3.74 -13.37 -10.79
N GLU A 450 3.51 -12.87 -11.98
CA GLU A 450 2.81 -13.58 -13.04
C GLU A 450 3.76 -14.56 -13.76
N GLU A 451 3.25 -15.72 -14.18
CA GLU A 451 3.99 -16.60 -15.09
C GLU A 451 4.27 -15.86 -16.40
N ASP A 452 5.46 -16.08 -16.94
CA ASP A 452 5.84 -15.54 -18.24
C ASP A 452 5.17 -16.35 -19.35
N ALA A 453 4.07 -15.83 -19.86
CA ALA A 453 3.30 -16.43 -20.93
C ALA A 453 2.97 -15.35 -21.98
N ARG A 454 2.97 -15.75 -23.27
CA ARG A 454 2.72 -14.83 -24.38
C ARG A 454 1.47 -13.93 -24.18
N TRP A 455 0.40 -14.47 -23.63
CA TRP A 455 -0.85 -13.74 -23.39
C TRP A 455 -0.82 -12.87 -22.13
N GLN A 456 0.15 -13.05 -21.21
CA GLN A 456 0.24 -12.30 -19.95
C GLN A 456 0.43 -10.80 -20.20
N HIS A 457 1.16 -10.42 -21.23
CA HIS A 457 1.53 -9.03 -21.51
C HIS A 457 0.34 -8.10 -21.72
N ILE A 458 -0.71 -8.54 -22.42
CA ILE A 458 -1.89 -7.68 -22.63
C ILE A 458 -2.71 -7.51 -21.33
N GLY A 459 -2.76 -8.52 -20.46
CA GLY A 459 -3.34 -8.40 -19.13
C GLY A 459 -2.58 -7.38 -18.28
N THR A 460 -1.26 -7.37 -18.40
CA THR A 460 -0.40 -6.35 -17.77
C THR A 460 -0.71 -4.95 -18.30
N ALA A 461 -0.85 -4.77 -19.61
CA ALA A 461 -1.25 -3.50 -20.23
C ALA A 461 -2.60 -2.99 -19.68
N ILE A 462 -3.61 -3.86 -19.60
CA ILE A 462 -4.93 -3.53 -19.03
C ILE A 462 -4.80 -3.17 -17.54
N GLY A 463 -3.91 -3.86 -16.82
CA GLY A 463 -3.60 -3.60 -15.43
C GLY A 463 -3.03 -2.19 -15.20
N TYR A 464 -2.12 -1.71 -16.05
CA TYR A 464 -1.59 -0.34 -15.98
C TYR A 464 -2.71 0.70 -16.12
N TYR A 465 -3.58 0.53 -17.10
CA TYR A 465 -4.76 1.39 -17.23
C TYR A 465 -5.62 1.38 -15.96
N SER A 466 -5.95 0.18 -15.45
CA SER A 466 -6.77 0.06 -14.26
C SER A 466 -6.14 0.73 -13.04
N ALA A 467 -4.83 0.54 -12.81
CA ALA A 467 -4.12 1.13 -11.67
C ALA A 467 -4.10 2.67 -11.71
N VAL A 468 -3.93 3.25 -12.90
CA VAL A 468 -3.92 4.71 -13.06
C VAL A 468 -5.33 5.30 -12.91
N GLN A 469 -6.31 4.67 -13.51
CA GLN A 469 -7.67 5.19 -13.55
C GLN A 469 -8.48 4.90 -12.27
N TYR A 470 -8.19 3.77 -11.60
CA TYR A 470 -8.91 3.26 -10.44
C TYR A 470 -7.93 2.78 -9.36
N PRO A 471 -7.10 3.67 -8.81
CA PRO A 471 -6.09 3.28 -7.82
C PRO A 471 -6.76 2.64 -6.58
N VAL A 472 -6.19 1.53 -6.11
CA VAL A 472 -6.69 0.79 -4.94
C VAL A 472 -6.34 1.50 -3.64
N LYS A 473 -5.15 2.05 -3.56
CA LYS A 473 -4.78 3.00 -2.50
C LYS A 473 -5.39 4.34 -2.88
N GLY A 474 -6.60 4.60 -2.37
CA GLY A 474 -7.05 5.97 -2.30
C GLY A 474 -5.98 6.75 -1.55
N SER A 475 -5.49 7.84 -2.13
CA SER A 475 -4.88 8.88 -1.32
C SER A 475 -5.89 9.20 -0.23
N VAL A 476 -5.62 8.73 1.00
CA VAL A 476 -6.38 9.11 2.18
C VAL A 476 -6.01 10.57 2.44
N HIS A 477 -6.54 11.47 1.62
CA HIS A 477 -6.77 12.84 2.02
C HIS A 477 -8.01 12.83 2.91
N THR A 478 -7.94 12.14 4.02
CA THR A 478 -8.78 12.40 5.16
C THR A 478 -8.31 13.74 5.71
N GLN A 479 -8.94 14.81 5.26
CA GLN A 479 -8.95 16.04 6.02
C GLN A 479 -9.73 15.72 7.30
N PHE A 480 -9.03 15.30 8.35
CA PHE A 480 -9.56 15.33 9.70
C PHE A 480 -9.79 16.81 10.06
N LYS A 481 -11.03 17.27 9.93
CA LYS A 481 -11.46 18.49 10.63
C LYS A 481 -11.62 18.12 12.09
N TRP A 482 -10.60 18.38 12.88
CA TRP A 482 -10.71 18.40 14.33
C TRP A 482 -11.65 19.54 14.70
N ALA A 483 -12.78 19.21 15.31
CA ALA A 483 -13.55 20.19 16.04
C ALA A 483 -12.69 20.62 17.24
N ARG A 484 -12.16 21.83 17.22
CA ARG A 484 -11.70 22.50 18.43
C ARG A 484 -12.98 22.91 19.17
N ASN A 485 -13.26 22.23 20.26
CA ASN A 485 -14.12 22.78 21.32
C ASN A 485 -13.24 23.50 22.30
#